data_0940167a10b299cfe81f48242bce7a41
#
_entry.id   0940167a10b299cfe81f48242bce7a41
#
_cell.length_a   1.000
_cell.length_b   1.000
_cell.length_c   1.000
_cell.angle_alpha   90.00
_cell.angle_beta   90.00
_cell.angle_gamma   90.00
#
_symmetry.space_group_name_H-M   'P 1'
#
loop_
_entity.id
_entity.type
_entity.pdbx_description
1 polymer ?
#
loop_
_entity_poly.entity_id
_entity_poly.type
_entity_poly.pdbx_seq_one_letter_code
_entity_poly.pdbx_strand_id
1 'polypeptide(L)'
;MQGQKRCYPHAYANYVTRGEPCFFERNAIDGVLENKGHGNFPYHSWAGGARDDLEYYVDFGTEVEVEKLVFYLRADFPHDTYWKNIDIEFSDGEIVTANFEGIADGQEVVLKEKKITRTIHLTNFIQAVFPLSWAALSQIEVYGRYIKEDLSKIEIRSASNPKDVKNYTTERLREEFHIAKLFTKDNIRMVYSHIDRIITAGIMPVYSELKLEAGKELAADYFLQRREMGCICLLYTSPSP
;
A
#
# COMPACT_ATOMS: atom_id res chain seq x y z
N MET A 1 10.78 -14.03 -13.89
CA MET A 1 11.07 -13.53 -12.51
C MET A 1 10.00 -14.07 -11.60
N GLN A 2 10.34 -15.07 -10.75
CA GLN A 2 9.36 -15.78 -9.93
C GLN A 2 9.26 -15.15 -8.55
N GLY A 3 8.04 -14.72 -8.16
CA GLY A 3 7.53 -14.95 -6.83
C GLY A 3 8.14 -14.20 -5.66
N GLN A 4 8.55 -12.94 -5.77
CA GLN A 4 8.68 -12.12 -4.57
C GLN A 4 7.28 -11.79 -4.06
N LYS A 5 6.96 -12.22 -2.83
CA LYS A 5 5.79 -11.72 -2.11
C LYS A 5 5.91 -10.21 -2.08
N ARG A 6 5.01 -9.52 -2.77
CA ARG A 6 5.02 -8.06 -2.83
C ARG A 6 4.76 -7.51 -1.44
N CYS A 7 5.77 -6.87 -0.87
CA CYS A 7 5.59 -6.04 0.32
C CYS A 7 5.10 -4.67 -0.14
N TYR A 8 4.06 -4.15 0.48
CA TYR A 8 3.53 -2.83 0.17
C TYR A 8 3.84 -1.84 1.30
N PRO A 9 4.02 -0.54 0.98
CA PRO A 9 4.04 0.03 -0.36
C PRO A 9 5.21 -0.47 -1.19
N HIS A 10 5.07 -0.47 -2.52
CA HIS A 10 6.10 -0.87 -3.44
C HIS A 10 6.35 0.23 -4.47
N ALA A 11 7.63 0.55 -4.71
CA ALA A 11 8.02 1.54 -5.71
C ALA A 11 8.49 0.88 -7.00
N TYR A 12 8.22 1.55 -8.11
CA TYR A 12 8.70 1.22 -9.46
C TYR A 12 9.17 2.48 -10.17
N ALA A 13 10.15 2.36 -11.02
CA ALA A 13 10.55 3.42 -11.93
C ALA A 13 10.82 2.85 -13.33
N ASN A 14 10.58 3.64 -14.36
CA ASN A 14 10.91 3.25 -15.72
C ASN A 14 12.42 3.25 -15.98
N TYR A 15 13.19 3.94 -15.15
CA TYR A 15 14.64 3.99 -15.27
C TYR A 15 15.33 4.14 -13.91
N VAL A 16 16.48 3.49 -13.80
CA VAL A 16 17.40 3.56 -12.67
C VAL A 16 18.81 3.78 -13.20
N THR A 17 19.50 4.78 -12.68
CA THR A 17 20.86 5.12 -13.10
C THR A 17 21.76 3.90 -13.06
N ARG A 18 22.35 3.56 -14.20
CA ARG A 18 23.25 2.42 -14.40
C ARG A 18 22.72 1.05 -13.96
N GLY A 19 21.45 0.95 -13.54
CA GLY A 19 20.88 -0.28 -12.97
C GLY A 19 21.53 -0.70 -11.64
N GLU A 20 22.16 0.22 -10.92
CA GLU A 20 22.89 -0.07 -9.68
C GLU A 20 21.97 0.05 -8.46
N PRO A 21 22.11 -0.83 -7.45
CA PRO A 21 21.27 -0.86 -6.26
C PRO A 21 21.23 0.45 -5.47
N CYS A 22 22.32 1.24 -5.50
CA CYS A 22 22.39 2.53 -4.81
C CYS A 22 21.47 3.61 -5.41
N PHE A 23 20.84 3.34 -6.58
CA PHE A 23 19.92 4.25 -7.24
C PHE A 23 18.52 3.66 -7.42
N PHE A 24 18.21 2.51 -6.82
CA PHE A 24 16.91 1.86 -7.00
C PHE A 24 15.76 2.69 -6.44
N GLU A 25 14.61 2.57 -7.07
CA GLU A 25 13.35 3.23 -6.74
C GLU A 25 12.92 3.00 -5.28
N ARG A 26 13.17 1.82 -4.74
CA ARG A 26 12.84 1.48 -3.35
C ARG A 26 13.57 2.32 -2.31
N ASN A 27 14.72 2.90 -2.67
CA ASN A 27 15.50 3.74 -1.75
C ASN A 27 14.80 5.07 -1.42
N ALA A 28 13.77 5.44 -2.19
CA ALA A 28 13.00 6.65 -1.95
C ALA A 28 11.69 6.40 -1.17
N ILE A 29 11.48 5.20 -0.63
CA ILE A 29 10.35 4.85 0.23
C ILE A 29 10.76 4.03 1.46
N ASP A 30 12.03 4.01 1.82
CA ASP A 30 12.57 3.18 2.90
C ASP A 30 12.63 3.89 4.25
N GLY A 31 12.33 5.19 4.30
CA GLY A 31 12.32 6.01 5.51
C GLY A 31 13.68 6.61 5.86
N VAL A 32 14.69 6.45 5.01
CA VAL A 32 16.02 7.04 5.22
C VAL A 32 16.05 8.47 4.67
N LEU A 33 16.08 9.46 5.57
CA LEU A 33 16.11 10.88 5.19
C LEU A 33 17.54 11.41 5.04
N GLU A 34 18.50 10.75 5.68
CA GLU A 34 19.90 11.18 5.63
C GLU A 34 20.48 11.05 4.23
N ASN A 35 21.26 12.05 3.83
CA ASN A 35 21.91 12.11 2.54
C ASN A 35 23.43 12.25 2.69
N LYS A 36 24.11 11.12 2.91
CA LYS A 36 25.56 11.06 3.17
C LYS A 36 26.40 10.62 1.97
N GLY A 37 25.84 10.53 0.79
CA GLY A 37 26.54 10.17 -0.44
C GLY A 37 25.96 8.97 -1.15
N HIS A 38 26.49 8.66 -2.33
CA HIS A 38 26.11 7.50 -3.11
C HIS A 38 27.03 6.30 -2.84
N GLY A 39 26.51 5.10 -3.06
CA GLY A 39 27.33 3.88 -3.16
C GLY A 39 27.58 3.16 -1.84
N ASN A 40 27.39 3.78 -0.69
CA ASN A 40 27.49 3.13 0.61
C ASN A 40 26.09 2.74 1.12
N PHE A 41 25.98 1.55 1.67
CA PHE A 41 24.74 1.15 2.37
C PHE A 41 24.67 1.80 3.76
N PRO A 42 23.47 2.26 4.19
CA PRO A 42 22.19 2.27 3.50
C PRO A 42 22.18 3.23 2.31
N TYR A 43 21.46 2.84 1.25
CA TYR A 43 21.32 3.66 0.07
C TYR A 43 20.27 4.75 0.28
N HIS A 44 20.49 5.94 -0.28
CA HIS A 44 19.79 7.13 0.18
C HIS A 44 18.87 7.78 -0.86
N SER A 45 18.80 7.27 -2.07
CA SER A 45 17.97 7.92 -3.09
C SER A 45 17.65 7.03 -4.28
N TRP A 46 16.57 7.37 -4.99
CA TRP A 46 16.35 6.99 -6.36
C TRP A 46 16.93 8.05 -7.29
N ALA A 47 17.66 7.62 -8.31
CA ALA A 47 18.21 8.48 -9.34
C ALA A 47 17.80 7.98 -10.73
N GLY A 48 16.99 8.75 -11.43
CA GLY A 48 16.46 8.47 -12.76
C GLY A 48 17.37 8.89 -13.91
N GLY A 49 18.60 9.37 -13.65
CA GLY A 49 19.48 9.87 -14.70
C GLY A 49 19.03 11.22 -15.29
N ALA A 50 19.67 11.61 -16.37
CA ALA A 50 19.36 12.85 -17.09
C ALA A 50 18.33 12.57 -18.22
N ARG A 51 17.14 12.12 -17.85
CA ARG A 51 16.06 11.78 -18.79
C ARG A 51 14.90 12.76 -18.60
N ASP A 52 14.13 12.99 -19.66
CA ASP A 52 12.93 13.82 -19.71
C ASP A 52 11.62 12.99 -19.67
N ASP A 53 11.74 11.66 -19.85
CA ASP A 53 10.64 10.70 -19.85
C ASP A 53 10.58 9.87 -18.55
N LEU A 54 11.00 10.42 -17.42
CA LEU A 54 11.01 9.71 -16.16
C LEU A 54 9.59 9.45 -15.66
N GLU A 55 9.42 8.25 -15.12
CA GLU A 55 8.22 7.81 -14.42
C GLU A 55 8.59 7.10 -13.12
N TYR A 56 7.87 7.41 -12.06
CA TYR A 56 8.04 6.77 -10.77
C TYR A 56 6.68 6.47 -10.16
N TYR A 57 6.51 5.25 -9.67
CA TYR A 57 5.24 4.77 -9.12
C TYR A 57 5.39 4.34 -7.67
N VAL A 58 4.36 4.60 -6.88
CA VAL A 58 4.16 3.98 -5.57
C VAL A 58 2.84 3.23 -5.61
N ASP A 59 2.87 1.90 -5.42
CA ASP A 59 1.69 1.04 -5.29
C ASP A 59 1.49 0.69 -3.81
N PHE A 60 0.35 1.05 -3.25
CA PHE A 60 -0.02 0.74 -1.86
C PHE A 60 -0.62 -0.66 -1.69
N GLY A 61 -0.88 -1.37 -2.79
CA GLY A 61 -1.49 -2.70 -2.77
C GLY A 61 -2.99 -2.71 -2.48
N THR A 62 -3.52 -1.61 -1.96
CA THR A 62 -4.93 -1.39 -1.63
C THR A 62 -5.26 0.09 -1.78
N GLU A 63 -6.54 0.44 -1.74
CA GLU A 63 -6.95 1.84 -1.70
C GLU A 63 -6.58 2.49 -0.37
N VAL A 64 -6.06 3.70 -0.46
CA VAL A 64 -5.71 4.57 0.66
C VAL A 64 -6.33 5.94 0.43
N GLU A 65 -6.67 6.63 1.51
CA GLU A 65 -7.04 8.04 1.48
C GLU A 65 -5.78 8.87 1.76
N VAL A 66 -5.35 9.66 0.79
CA VAL A 66 -4.17 10.52 0.88
C VAL A 66 -4.59 11.96 1.10
N GLU A 67 -3.93 12.65 2.03
CA GLU A 67 -4.18 14.05 2.33
C GLU A 67 -2.97 14.95 2.07
N LYS A 68 -1.76 14.41 2.16
CA LYS A 68 -0.52 15.15 2.00
C LYS A 68 0.61 14.22 1.54
N LEU A 69 1.51 14.77 0.73
CA LEU A 69 2.80 14.14 0.40
C LEU A 69 3.93 15.05 0.88
N VAL A 70 5.07 14.45 1.21
CA VAL A 70 6.30 15.17 1.52
C VAL A 70 7.42 14.59 0.67
N PHE A 71 8.10 15.44 -0.06
CA PHE A 71 9.21 15.07 -0.92
C PHE A 71 10.52 15.58 -0.33
N TYR A 72 11.49 14.70 -0.26
CA TYR A 72 12.87 15.02 0.11
C TYR A 72 13.73 14.87 -1.13
N LEU A 73 14.08 16.00 -1.73
CA LEU A 73 14.93 16.01 -2.92
C LEU A 73 16.39 15.98 -2.49
N ARG A 74 17.22 15.32 -3.27
CA ARG A 74 18.63 15.42 -3.09
C ARG A 74 19.14 16.73 -3.69
N ALA A 75 19.42 17.71 -2.84
CA ALA A 75 19.87 19.03 -3.21
C ALA A 75 21.21 19.38 -2.53
N ASP A 76 22.15 18.43 -2.50
CA ASP A 76 23.47 18.54 -1.90
C ASP A 76 24.57 18.57 -2.98
N PHE A 77 25.64 19.30 -2.73
CA PHE A 77 26.78 19.30 -3.62
C PHE A 77 27.46 17.92 -3.66
N PRO A 78 27.79 17.37 -4.84
CA PRO A 78 27.71 17.94 -6.19
C PRO A 78 26.37 17.70 -6.92
N HIS A 79 25.30 17.39 -6.22
CA HIS A 79 23.96 17.13 -6.73
C HIS A 79 22.98 18.24 -6.40
N ASP A 80 23.37 19.47 -6.69
CA ASP A 80 22.60 20.69 -6.47
C ASP A 80 21.49 20.91 -7.51
N THR A 81 21.31 19.97 -8.44
CA THR A 81 20.18 19.95 -9.35
C THR A 81 18.98 19.24 -8.75
N TYR A 82 17.82 19.78 -8.98
CA TYR A 82 16.56 19.25 -8.49
C TYR A 82 15.47 19.38 -9.55
N TRP A 83 14.36 18.68 -9.35
CA TRP A 83 13.17 18.89 -10.17
C TRP A 83 12.34 20.02 -9.57
N LYS A 84 12.15 21.08 -10.37
CA LYS A 84 11.31 22.22 -9.94
C LYS A 84 9.82 21.92 -10.00
N ASN A 85 9.42 20.98 -10.86
CA ASN A 85 8.05 20.54 -11.00
C ASN A 85 8.01 19.01 -11.18
N ILE A 86 6.99 18.39 -10.59
CA ILE A 86 6.63 16.97 -10.78
C ILE A 86 5.10 16.92 -10.84
N ASP A 87 4.56 16.21 -11.79
CA ASP A 87 3.14 15.89 -11.86
C ASP A 87 2.84 14.62 -11.08
N ILE A 88 1.85 14.68 -10.21
CA ILE A 88 1.39 13.61 -9.34
C ILE A 88 0.02 13.16 -9.84
N GLU A 89 -0.05 12.01 -10.48
CA GLU A 89 -1.28 11.41 -10.97
C GLU A 89 -1.79 10.37 -9.99
N PHE A 90 -3.07 10.44 -9.67
CA PHE A 90 -3.77 9.49 -8.80
C PHE A 90 -4.55 8.46 -9.63
N SER A 91 -5.03 7.38 -8.99
CA SER A 91 -5.74 6.28 -9.67
C SER A 91 -7.02 6.69 -10.39
N ASP A 92 -7.60 7.84 -10.04
CA ASP A 92 -8.76 8.43 -10.70
C ASP A 92 -8.41 9.25 -11.96
N GLY A 93 -7.11 9.39 -12.26
CA GLY A 93 -6.58 10.17 -13.38
C GLY A 93 -6.45 11.66 -13.08
N GLU A 94 -6.74 12.11 -11.85
CA GLU A 94 -6.49 13.50 -11.48
C GLU A 94 -4.99 13.75 -11.30
N ILE A 95 -4.53 14.88 -11.80
CA ILE A 95 -3.12 15.30 -11.75
C ILE A 95 -2.98 16.55 -10.90
N VAL A 96 -2.04 16.50 -9.97
CA VAL A 96 -1.62 17.65 -9.15
C VAL A 96 -0.17 17.96 -9.49
N THR A 97 0.10 19.14 -10.02
CA THR A 97 1.47 19.61 -10.27
C THR A 97 2.06 20.16 -8.98
N ALA A 98 3.11 19.52 -8.49
CA ALA A 98 3.89 19.98 -7.35
C ALA A 98 5.06 20.85 -7.80
N ASN A 99 5.34 21.92 -7.03
CA ASN A 99 6.45 22.82 -7.26
C ASN A 99 7.45 22.69 -6.11
N PHE A 100 8.73 22.65 -6.45
CA PHE A 100 9.79 22.42 -5.48
C PHE A 100 10.91 23.48 -5.59
N GLU A 101 11.61 23.64 -4.47
CA GLU A 101 12.82 24.43 -4.34
C GLU A 101 14.04 23.52 -4.21
N GLY A 102 15.23 24.08 -4.43
CA GLY A 102 16.49 23.35 -4.32
C GLY A 102 16.97 23.22 -2.87
N ILE A 103 16.15 22.59 -2.02
CA ILE A 103 16.46 22.33 -0.62
C ILE A 103 16.30 20.83 -0.32
N ALA A 104 17.12 20.33 0.60
CA ALA A 104 17.10 18.93 1.03
C ALA A 104 16.03 18.63 2.09
N ASP A 105 15.49 19.66 2.73
CA ASP A 105 14.41 19.53 3.70
C ASP A 105 13.12 19.06 3.04
N GLY A 106 12.23 18.44 3.85
CA GLY A 106 10.94 17.94 3.36
C GLY A 106 10.04 19.05 2.84
N GLN A 107 9.57 18.90 1.60
CA GLN A 107 8.70 19.86 0.92
C GLN A 107 7.30 19.27 0.83
N GLU A 108 6.34 19.95 1.46
CA GLU A 108 4.97 19.47 1.57
C GLU A 108 4.13 19.81 0.35
N VAL A 109 3.38 18.82 -0.12
CA VAL A 109 2.32 18.96 -1.12
C VAL A 109 1.00 18.60 -0.44
N VAL A 110 0.30 19.61 0.06
CA VAL A 110 -1.00 19.45 0.71
C VAL A 110 -2.08 19.42 -0.35
N LEU A 111 -2.88 18.37 -0.38
CA LEU A 111 -3.96 18.23 -1.34
C LEU A 111 -5.15 19.10 -0.91
N LYS A 112 -5.79 19.75 -1.88
CA LYS A 112 -7.00 20.57 -1.61
C LYS A 112 -8.16 19.72 -1.07
N GLU A 113 -8.24 18.50 -1.59
CA GLU A 113 -9.20 17.49 -1.17
C GLU A 113 -8.47 16.18 -1.00
N LYS A 114 -8.90 15.35 -0.05
CA LYS A 114 -8.36 14.03 0.15
C LYS A 114 -8.61 13.15 -1.07
N LYS A 115 -7.62 12.39 -1.48
CA LYS A 115 -7.69 11.50 -2.64
C LYS A 115 -7.73 10.04 -2.23
N ILE A 116 -8.69 9.31 -2.77
CA ILE A 116 -8.72 7.86 -2.68
C ILE A 116 -7.94 7.31 -3.86
N THR A 117 -6.85 6.63 -3.57
CA THR A 117 -5.97 6.10 -4.61
C THR A 117 -5.33 4.79 -4.18
N ARG A 118 -5.03 3.95 -5.14
CA ARG A 118 -4.23 2.74 -4.94
C ARG A 118 -2.77 2.95 -5.32
N THR A 119 -2.54 3.85 -6.28
CA THR A 119 -1.22 4.15 -6.79
C THR A 119 -1.02 5.65 -6.89
N ILE A 120 0.22 6.07 -6.74
CA ILE A 120 0.68 7.42 -7.10
C ILE A 120 1.66 7.24 -8.24
N HIS A 121 1.44 7.97 -9.33
CA HIS A 121 2.30 7.99 -10.49
C HIS A 121 2.89 9.38 -10.66
N LEU A 122 4.21 9.47 -10.58
CA LEU A 122 4.96 10.70 -10.76
C LEU A 122 5.48 10.77 -12.19
N THR A 123 5.20 11.87 -12.86
CA THR A 123 5.60 12.14 -14.25
C THR A 123 6.06 13.57 -14.41
N ASN A 124 6.44 13.93 -15.63
CA ASN A 124 6.78 15.32 -15.99
C ASN A 124 7.80 15.95 -15.04
N PHE A 125 8.90 15.24 -14.81
CA PHE A 125 10.00 15.68 -13.95
C PHE A 125 10.79 16.82 -14.60
N ILE A 126 10.41 18.08 -14.36
CA ILE A 126 11.03 19.26 -14.94
C ILE A 126 12.21 19.71 -14.09
N GLN A 127 13.41 19.63 -14.62
CA GLN A 127 14.63 20.07 -13.93
C GLN A 127 14.72 21.60 -13.80
N ALA A 128 15.30 22.08 -12.71
CA ALA A 128 15.36 23.49 -12.39
C ALA A 128 16.34 24.28 -13.25
N VAL A 129 17.55 23.79 -13.43
CA VAL A 129 18.61 24.56 -14.09
C VAL A 129 19.74 23.67 -14.60
N PHE A 130 20.01 23.21 -15.60
CA PHE A 130 21.17 22.56 -16.23
C PHE A 130 20.90 21.18 -16.85
N PRO A 131 21.25 21.05 -18.12
CA PRO A 131 21.02 19.82 -18.86
C PRO A 131 21.97 18.66 -18.51
N LEU A 132 22.91 18.84 -17.56
CA LEU A 132 23.94 17.86 -17.27
C LEU A 132 23.95 17.37 -15.81
N SER A 133 23.06 17.83 -14.97
CA SER A 133 23.02 17.45 -13.57
C SER A 133 21.93 16.41 -13.31
N TRP A 134 22.17 15.57 -12.35
CA TRP A 134 21.41 14.36 -12.07
C TRP A 134 20.58 14.57 -10.80
N ALA A 135 19.33 15.03 -10.99
CA ALA A 135 18.40 15.13 -9.87
C ALA A 135 18.07 13.75 -9.29
N ALA A 136 17.84 13.69 -7.99
CA ALA A 136 17.50 12.46 -7.29
C ALA A 136 16.43 12.74 -6.20
N LEU A 137 15.62 11.71 -5.91
CA LEU A 137 14.63 11.69 -4.86
C LEU A 137 15.17 10.88 -3.68
N SER A 138 15.39 11.54 -2.54
CA SER A 138 15.85 10.85 -1.33
C SER A 138 14.71 10.12 -0.65
N GLN A 139 13.52 10.75 -0.54
CA GLN A 139 12.36 10.12 0.06
C GLN A 139 11.07 10.75 -0.43
N ILE A 140 10.03 9.96 -0.55
CA ILE A 140 8.65 10.38 -0.62
C ILE A 140 7.89 9.78 0.55
N GLU A 141 7.25 10.62 1.34
CA GLU A 141 6.33 10.22 2.38
C GLU A 141 4.91 10.54 1.95
N VAL A 142 3.99 9.63 2.22
CA VAL A 142 2.58 9.79 1.89
C VAL A 142 1.77 9.72 3.17
N TYR A 143 1.11 10.81 3.49
CA TYR A 143 0.28 10.95 4.69
C TYR A 143 -1.18 10.76 4.37
N GLY A 144 -1.83 9.94 5.18
CA GLY A 144 -3.22 9.60 4.98
C GLY A 144 -3.62 8.39 5.82
N ARG A 145 -4.63 7.68 5.39
CA ARG A 145 -5.08 6.46 6.09
C ARG A 145 -5.41 5.35 5.10
N TYR A 146 -5.23 4.13 5.52
CA TYR A 146 -5.82 3.00 4.81
C TYR A 146 -7.34 3.10 4.87
N ILE A 147 -7.96 2.95 3.71
CA ILE A 147 -9.42 2.81 3.67
C ILE A 147 -9.71 1.44 4.26
N LYS A 148 -10.33 1.46 5.44
CA LYS A 148 -10.90 0.23 5.97
C LYS A 148 -12.01 -0.16 5.01
N GLU A 149 -11.83 -1.27 4.29
CA GLU A 149 -12.99 -1.92 3.67
C GLU A 149 -14.03 -2.03 4.79
N ASP A 150 -15.26 -1.60 4.53
CA ASP A 150 -16.35 -1.78 5.49
C ASP A 150 -16.68 -3.26 5.60
N LEU A 151 -15.82 -3.98 6.32
CA LEU A 151 -15.98 -5.39 6.65
C LEU A 151 -16.95 -5.58 7.83
N SER A 152 -17.69 -4.55 8.19
CA SER A 152 -18.73 -4.62 9.23
C SER A 152 -19.87 -5.57 8.86
N LYS A 153 -19.97 -5.93 7.58
CA LYS A 153 -20.91 -6.95 7.10
C LYS A 153 -20.25 -8.31 7.05
N ILE A 154 -20.87 -9.27 7.72
CA ILE A 154 -20.50 -10.68 7.60
C ILE A 154 -20.78 -11.10 6.17
N GLU A 155 -19.74 -11.56 5.46
CA GLU A 155 -19.89 -12.13 4.12
C GLU A 155 -20.68 -13.44 4.23
N ILE A 156 -21.81 -13.53 3.55
CA ILE A 156 -22.64 -14.74 3.56
C ILE A 156 -22.41 -15.51 2.27
N ARG A 157 -22.06 -16.79 2.40
CA ARG A 157 -21.92 -17.71 1.29
C ARG A 157 -23.00 -18.78 1.36
N SER A 158 -23.81 -18.86 0.29
CA SER A 158 -24.86 -19.86 0.18
C SER A 158 -24.29 -21.26 -0.01
N ALA A 159 -25.08 -22.27 0.37
CA ALA A 159 -24.70 -23.65 0.11
C ALA A 159 -24.80 -23.97 -1.39
N SER A 160 -23.74 -24.52 -1.96
CA SER A 160 -23.69 -24.95 -3.34
C SER A 160 -24.08 -26.43 -3.47
N ASN A 161 -24.83 -26.77 -4.52
CA ASN A 161 -25.19 -28.17 -4.78
C ASN A 161 -23.94 -28.95 -5.25
N PRO A 162 -23.57 -30.08 -4.59
CA PRO A 162 -22.38 -30.85 -4.97
C PRO A 162 -22.38 -31.35 -6.43
N LYS A 163 -23.54 -31.51 -7.06
CA LYS A 163 -23.64 -31.92 -8.47
C LYS A 163 -23.26 -30.77 -9.40
N ASP A 164 -23.61 -29.53 -9.03
CA ASP A 164 -23.33 -28.35 -9.85
C ASP A 164 -21.88 -27.91 -9.71
N VAL A 165 -21.30 -28.06 -8.54
CA VAL A 165 -19.90 -27.70 -8.23
C VAL A 165 -18.90 -28.41 -9.16
N LYS A 166 -19.23 -29.61 -9.63
CA LYS A 166 -18.38 -30.36 -10.59
C LYS A 166 -18.19 -29.65 -11.93
N ASN A 167 -19.08 -28.73 -12.26
CA ASN A 167 -19.04 -27.97 -13.49
C ASN A 167 -18.55 -26.53 -13.31
N TYR A 168 -18.11 -26.16 -12.09
CA TYR A 168 -17.63 -24.81 -11.83
C TYR A 168 -16.24 -24.59 -12.43
N THR A 169 -16.02 -23.39 -12.98
CA THR A 169 -14.68 -22.95 -13.37
C THR A 169 -13.81 -22.71 -12.13
N THR A 170 -12.50 -22.63 -12.33
CA THR A 170 -11.56 -22.32 -11.24
C THR A 170 -11.87 -20.99 -10.57
N GLU A 171 -12.28 -19.98 -11.35
CA GLU A 171 -12.68 -18.68 -10.87
C GLU A 171 -13.88 -18.81 -9.93
N ARG A 172 -14.93 -19.50 -10.38
CA ARG A 172 -16.13 -19.71 -9.58
C ARG A 172 -15.86 -20.53 -8.31
N LEU A 173 -15.01 -21.55 -8.39
CA LEU A 173 -14.59 -22.32 -7.21
C LEU A 173 -13.88 -21.43 -6.18
N ARG A 174 -13.03 -20.52 -6.64
CA ARG A 174 -12.36 -19.56 -5.74
C ARG A 174 -13.34 -18.57 -5.12
N GLU A 175 -14.29 -18.08 -5.90
CA GLU A 175 -15.31 -17.14 -5.45
C GLU A 175 -16.23 -17.78 -4.38
N GLU A 176 -16.66 -19.00 -4.59
CA GLU A 176 -17.60 -19.70 -3.71
C GLU A 176 -16.91 -20.27 -2.43
N PHE A 177 -15.68 -20.76 -2.54
CA PHE A 177 -15.05 -21.55 -1.47
C PHE A 177 -13.74 -20.99 -0.92
N HIS A 178 -13.06 -20.10 -1.61
CA HIS A 178 -11.77 -19.59 -1.18
C HIS A 178 -11.90 -18.21 -0.50
N ILE A 179 -11.39 -18.09 0.72
CA ILE A 179 -11.29 -16.82 1.43
C ILE A 179 -9.89 -16.26 1.21
N ALA A 180 -9.73 -15.43 0.18
CA ALA A 180 -8.43 -14.96 -0.29
C ALA A 180 -7.70 -14.02 0.70
N LYS A 181 -8.45 -13.18 1.41
CA LYS A 181 -7.93 -12.19 2.36
C LYS A 181 -8.63 -12.34 3.70
N LEU A 182 -8.24 -13.33 4.49
CA LEU A 182 -8.84 -13.53 5.81
C LEU A 182 -8.36 -12.51 6.84
N PHE A 183 -7.08 -12.11 6.78
CA PHE A 183 -6.48 -11.20 7.74
C PHE A 183 -6.22 -9.82 7.13
N THR A 184 -6.75 -8.79 7.77
CA THR A 184 -6.51 -7.38 7.45
C THR A 184 -6.18 -6.65 8.74
N LYS A 185 -5.15 -5.81 8.76
CA LYS A 185 -4.71 -5.08 9.95
C LYS A 185 -5.86 -4.26 10.53
N ASP A 186 -5.98 -4.28 11.86
CA ASP A 186 -7.00 -3.58 12.64
C ASP A 186 -8.43 -3.84 12.17
N ASN A 187 -8.69 -5.05 11.72
CA ASN A 187 -10.00 -5.43 11.21
C ASN A 187 -10.40 -6.84 11.62
N ILE A 188 -11.71 -7.08 11.55
CA ILE A 188 -12.36 -8.38 11.74
C ILE A 188 -13.07 -8.71 10.44
N ARG A 189 -12.63 -9.75 9.75
CA ARG A 189 -13.33 -10.28 8.58
C ARG A 189 -14.00 -11.59 8.95
N MET A 190 -15.30 -11.67 8.74
CA MET A 190 -16.09 -12.87 8.97
C MET A 190 -16.75 -13.35 7.68
N VAL A 191 -16.65 -14.65 7.44
CA VAL A 191 -17.34 -15.31 6.34
C VAL A 191 -18.23 -16.40 6.92
N TYR A 192 -19.53 -16.27 6.73
CA TYR A 192 -20.53 -17.24 7.15
C TYR A 192 -20.87 -18.18 5.99
N SER A 193 -20.48 -19.43 6.10
CA SER A 193 -20.81 -20.46 5.14
C SER A 193 -22.09 -21.20 5.55
N HIS A 194 -23.06 -21.23 4.66
CA HIS A 194 -24.29 -22.02 4.86
C HIS A 194 -24.09 -23.53 4.66
N ILE A 195 -22.96 -23.98 4.13
CA ILE A 195 -22.70 -25.41 3.90
C ILE A 195 -22.70 -26.13 5.25
N ASP A 196 -21.84 -25.68 6.20
CA ASP A 196 -21.72 -26.29 7.51
C ASP A 196 -22.15 -25.35 8.64
N ARG A 197 -22.74 -24.20 8.31
CA ARG A 197 -23.11 -23.13 9.23
C ARG A 197 -21.94 -22.65 10.09
N ILE A 198 -20.74 -22.68 9.51
CA ILE A 198 -19.51 -22.25 10.15
C ILE A 198 -19.23 -20.80 9.80
N ILE A 199 -18.79 -20.03 10.77
CA ILE A 199 -18.21 -18.71 10.58
C ILE A 199 -16.71 -18.83 10.69
N THR A 200 -16.00 -18.48 9.61
CA THR A 200 -14.56 -18.34 9.63
C THR A 200 -14.23 -16.87 9.80
N ALA A 201 -13.46 -16.54 10.83
CA ALA A 201 -13.07 -15.16 11.12
C ALA A 201 -11.55 -14.99 11.13
N GLY A 202 -11.08 -13.94 10.49
CA GLY A 202 -9.72 -13.42 10.64
C GLY A 202 -9.75 -12.15 11.48
N ILE A 203 -9.00 -12.15 12.58
CA ILE A 203 -8.94 -11.03 13.52
C ILE A 203 -7.48 -10.63 13.65
N MET A 204 -7.14 -9.39 13.30
CA MET A 204 -5.76 -8.93 13.28
C MET A 204 -5.62 -7.55 13.96
N PRO A 205 -5.71 -7.46 15.30
CA PRO A 205 -5.45 -6.23 16.02
C PRO A 205 -3.95 -5.92 15.98
N VAL A 206 -3.59 -4.76 15.47
CA VAL A 206 -2.19 -4.29 15.39
C VAL A 206 -2.00 -3.02 16.20
N TYR A 207 -2.86 -2.04 16.02
CA TYR A 207 -2.79 -0.73 16.65
C TYR A 207 -4.02 -0.37 17.49
N SER A 208 -5.12 -1.14 17.34
CA SER A 208 -6.37 -0.87 18.03
C SER A 208 -7.02 -2.12 18.55
N GLU A 209 -7.79 -1.99 19.64
CA GLU A 209 -8.66 -3.07 20.10
C GLU A 209 -9.76 -3.34 19.09
N LEU A 210 -10.09 -4.62 18.89
CA LEU A 210 -11.17 -5.06 18.03
C LEU A 210 -12.27 -5.71 18.85
N LYS A 211 -13.51 -5.34 18.57
CA LYS A 211 -14.68 -5.86 19.26
C LYS A 211 -15.51 -6.75 18.33
N LEU A 212 -15.84 -7.95 18.76
CA LEU A 212 -16.74 -8.86 18.05
C LEU A 212 -18.19 -8.49 18.33
N GLU A 213 -18.94 -8.20 17.29
CA GLU A 213 -20.35 -7.82 17.36
C GLU A 213 -21.20 -8.79 16.54
N ALA A 214 -22.45 -8.98 16.98
CA ALA A 214 -23.33 -9.97 16.38
C ALA A 214 -23.77 -9.63 14.95
N GLY A 215 -23.85 -8.38 14.58
CA GLY A 215 -24.39 -7.98 13.28
C GLY A 215 -25.83 -8.46 13.00
N LYS A 216 -26.45 -7.94 12.00
CA LYS A 216 -27.81 -8.34 11.58
C LYS A 216 -27.85 -9.75 11.00
N GLU A 217 -26.77 -10.17 10.39
CA GLU A 217 -26.60 -11.43 9.68
C GLU A 217 -26.67 -12.66 10.63
N LEU A 218 -26.28 -12.47 11.88
CA LEU A 218 -26.32 -13.53 12.89
C LEU A 218 -27.66 -13.65 13.60
N ALA A 219 -28.55 -12.66 13.42
CA ALA A 219 -29.86 -12.58 14.06
C ALA A 219 -29.79 -12.90 15.58
N ALA A 220 -28.79 -12.31 16.25
CA ALA A 220 -28.49 -12.51 17.66
C ALA A 220 -28.32 -11.16 18.37
N ASP A 221 -28.69 -11.08 19.65
CA ASP A 221 -28.60 -9.84 20.42
C ASP A 221 -27.15 -9.51 20.82
N TYR A 222 -26.32 -10.55 20.96
CA TYR A 222 -24.89 -10.42 21.23
C TYR A 222 -24.10 -11.53 20.57
N PHE A 223 -22.81 -11.29 20.37
CA PHE A 223 -21.91 -12.27 19.76
C PHE A 223 -21.83 -13.55 20.60
N LEU A 224 -21.87 -14.70 19.95
CA LEU A 224 -21.90 -16.04 20.55
C LEU A 224 -23.19 -16.41 21.32
N GLN A 225 -24.27 -15.67 21.22
CA GLN A 225 -25.54 -16.03 21.87
C GLN A 225 -26.00 -17.47 21.56
N ARG A 226 -25.70 -17.97 20.36
CA ARG A 226 -26.15 -19.29 19.86
C ARG A 226 -25.04 -20.11 19.27
N ARG A 227 -23.78 -19.79 19.56
CA ARG A 227 -22.59 -20.39 18.93
C ARG A 227 -21.46 -20.52 19.93
N GLU A 228 -20.58 -21.44 19.63
CA GLU A 228 -19.28 -21.60 20.29
C GLU A 228 -18.18 -21.04 19.39
N MET A 229 -17.07 -20.64 19.98
CA MET A 229 -15.91 -20.11 19.27
C MET A 229 -14.66 -20.88 19.64
N GLY A 230 -13.93 -21.35 18.62
CA GLY A 230 -12.56 -21.80 18.77
C GLY A 230 -11.59 -20.73 18.26
N CYS A 231 -10.55 -20.44 19.00
CA CYS A 231 -9.51 -19.51 18.59
C CYS A 231 -8.20 -20.24 18.27
N ILE A 232 -7.61 -19.97 17.12
CA ILE A 232 -6.29 -20.44 16.73
C ILE A 232 -5.38 -19.23 16.62
N CYS A 233 -4.41 -19.09 17.52
CA CYS A 233 -3.41 -18.03 17.44
C CYS A 233 -2.32 -18.44 16.46
N LEU A 234 -2.09 -17.63 15.41
CA LEU A 234 -1.11 -17.90 14.37
C LEU A 234 0.25 -17.25 14.63
N LEU A 235 0.31 -16.25 15.51
CA LEU A 235 1.51 -15.43 15.72
C LEU A 235 2.20 -15.64 17.05
N TYR A 236 1.45 -16.03 18.09
CA TYR A 236 1.97 -16.31 19.43
C TYR A 236 1.30 -17.53 20.02
N THR A 237 2.09 -18.42 20.60
CA THR A 237 1.56 -19.37 21.57
C THR A 237 1.33 -18.60 22.87
N SER A 238 0.11 -18.12 23.10
CA SER A 238 -0.29 -17.64 24.41
C SER A 238 -0.11 -18.78 25.40
N PRO A 239 0.59 -18.61 26.52
CA PRO A 239 0.49 -19.60 27.59
C PRO A 239 -0.99 -19.67 27.97
N SER A 240 -1.57 -20.87 27.91
CA SER A 240 -2.90 -21.09 28.45
C SER A 240 -2.95 -20.62 29.90
N PRO A 241 -4.05 -19.97 30.33
CA PRO A 241 -4.23 -19.63 31.73
C PRO A 241 -4.27 -20.89 32.63
#